data_d09c346ad9ace1f94d363ed6a55b1e6b
#
_entry.id   d09c346ad9ace1f94d363ed6a55b1e6b
#
_cell.length_a   1.000
_cell.length_b   1.000
_cell.length_c   1.000
_cell.angle_alpha   90.00
_cell.angle_beta   90.00
_cell.angle_gamma   90.00
#
_symmetry.space_group_name_H-M   'P 1'
#
loop_
_entity.id
_entity.type
_entity.pdbx_description
1 polymer ?
#
loop_
_entity_poly.entity_id
_entity_poly.type
_entity_poly.pdbx_seq_one_letter_code
_entity_poly.pdbx_strand_id
1 'polypeptide(L)'
;SIDGKKVSLNGKVTILGFSGTELLKNRGNLFNLNQKIYQTYHKFKDVQFVMVCPIGTQKDAKKIIDAFSPFTDVANWHFVFASPDEINSYYSQLKLVGKLDDKLGTPKVYILDKNRNLRGRKLVKDGKEGYNTFHPAELSNEMLDDFKVILYEYRAALKKNNNATRKI
;
A
#
# COMPACT_ATOMS: atom_id res chain seq x y z
N SER A 1 8.92 11.37 0.12
CA SER A 1 7.52 11.73 0.42
C SER A 1 7.22 13.19 0.03
N ILE A 2 5.97 13.60 0.14
CA ILE A 2 5.53 14.99 -0.14
C ILE A 2 6.23 15.99 0.80
N ASP A 3 6.50 15.60 2.02
CA ASP A 3 7.18 16.40 3.04
C ASP A 3 8.72 16.22 3.06
N GLY A 4 9.28 15.57 2.05
CA GLY A 4 10.72 15.32 1.93
C GLY A 4 11.27 14.23 2.85
N LYS A 5 10.45 13.62 3.69
CA LYS A 5 10.90 12.56 4.61
C LYS A 5 11.07 11.22 3.90
N LYS A 6 12.05 10.45 4.33
CA LYS A 6 12.20 9.06 3.89
C LYS A 6 11.12 8.18 4.51
N VAL A 7 10.55 7.28 3.69
CA VAL A 7 9.56 6.30 4.14
C VAL A 7 10.25 4.94 4.26
N SER A 8 10.20 4.35 5.46
CA SER A 8 10.73 3.00 5.70
C SER A 8 9.58 1.99 5.65
N LEU A 9 9.83 0.86 5.01
CA LEU A 9 8.89 -0.28 4.98
C LEU A 9 9.14 -1.27 6.12
N ASN A 10 10.27 -1.18 6.80
CA ASN A 10 10.62 -2.08 7.89
C ASN A 10 9.71 -1.87 9.11
N GLY A 11 9.28 -2.98 9.70
CA GLY A 11 8.52 -2.98 10.94
C GLY A 11 7.06 -2.55 10.80
N LYS A 12 6.58 -2.31 9.57
CA LYS A 12 5.19 -1.93 9.31
C LYS A 12 4.56 -2.86 8.28
N VAL A 13 3.27 -3.09 8.43
CA VAL A 13 2.44 -3.69 7.37
C VAL A 13 2.13 -2.58 6.37
N THR A 14 2.55 -2.77 5.14
CA THR A 14 2.46 -1.74 4.09
C THR A 14 1.51 -2.19 2.99
N ILE A 15 0.57 -1.32 2.63
CA ILE A 15 -0.15 -1.43 1.36
C ILE A 15 0.61 -0.59 0.34
N LEU A 16 1.10 -1.25 -0.70
CA LEU A 16 1.98 -0.69 -1.72
C LEU A 16 1.26 -0.57 -3.05
N GLY A 17 1.31 0.60 -3.66
CA GLY A 17 0.78 0.83 -5.00
C GLY A 17 1.74 1.62 -5.87
N PHE A 18 1.45 1.62 -7.18
CA PHE A 18 2.18 2.36 -8.21
C PHE A 18 1.19 3.20 -8.99
N SER A 19 1.25 4.50 -8.84
CA SER A 19 0.23 5.42 -9.34
C SER A 19 0.31 5.68 -10.84
N GLY A 20 1.50 5.60 -11.42
CA GLY A 20 1.75 6.10 -12.76
C GLY A 20 1.70 7.62 -12.86
N THR A 21 1.89 8.13 -14.08
CA THR A 21 1.91 9.57 -14.36
C THR A 21 0.52 10.21 -14.37
N GLU A 22 -0.55 9.43 -14.51
CA GLU A 22 -1.94 9.91 -14.56
C GLU A 22 -2.66 9.82 -13.21
N LEU A 23 -2.02 10.28 -12.16
CA LEU A 23 -2.48 10.16 -10.78
C LEU A 23 -3.90 10.72 -10.57
N LEU A 24 -4.19 11.91 -11.09
CA LEU A 24 -5.52 12.53 -10.93
C LEU A 24 -6.60 11.83 -11.75
N LYS A 25 -6.27 11.31 -12.93
CA LYS A 25 -7.19 10.54 -13.74
C LYS A 25 -7.62 9.25 -13.02
N ASN A 26 -6.69 8.62 -12.33
CA ASN A 26 -6.88 7.38 -11.60
C ASN A 26 -7.26 7.60 -10.11
N ARG A 27 -7.57 8.82 -9.71
CA ARG A 27 -7.88 9.15 -8.30
C ARG A 27 -9.01 8.32 -7.71
N GLY A 28 -9.98 7.88 -8.53
CA GLY A 28 -11.08 7.03 -8.07
C GLY A 28 -10.61 5.73 -7.43
N ASN A 29 -9.51 5.16 -7.90
CA ASN A 29 -8.90 3.97 -7.32
C ASN A 29 -8.39 4.23 -5.90
N LEU A 30 -7.74 5.36 -5.70
CA LEU A 30 -7.23 5.77 -4.41
C LEU A 30 -8.37 6.11 -3.44
N PHE A 31 -9.47 6.70 -3.93
CA PHE A 31 -10.68 6.90 -3.14
C PHE A 31 -11.31 5.58 -2.70
N ASN A 32 -11.39 4.59 -3.58
CA ASN A 32 -11.85 3.25 -3.23
C ASN A 32 -10.99 2.62 -2.14
N LEU A 33 -9.67 2.67 -2.29
CA LEU A 33 -8.73 2.13 -1.33
C LEU A 33 -8.83 2.85 0.02
N ASN A 34 -8.93 4.17 0.01
CA ASN A 34 -9.12 4.98 1.20
C ASN A 34 -10.42 4.61 1.93
N GLN A 35 -11.53 4.54 1.22
CA GLN A 35 -12.84 4.26 1.80
C GLN A 35 -12.96 2.82 2.32
N LYS A 36 -12.46 1.84 1.56
CA LYS A 36 -12.67 0.42 1.87
C LYS A 36 -11.66 -0.14 2.87
N ILE A 37 -10.44 0.37 2.87
CA ILE A 37 -9.35 -0.17 3.69
C ILE A 37 -8.80 0.86 4.67
N TYR A 38 -8.33 2.00 4.18
CA TYR A 38 -7.60 2.97 4.99
C TYR A 38 -8.44 3.52 6.16
N GLN A 39 -9.68 3.90 5.92
CA GLN A 39 -10.57 4.45 6.96
C GLN A 39 -10.79 3.50 8.13
N THR A 40 -10.72 2.19 7.88
CA THR A 40 -10.81 1.19 8.95
C THR A 40 -9.52 1.08 9.76
N TYR A 41 -8.36 1.24 9.12
CA TYR A 41 -7.06 0.92 9.69
C TYR A 41 -6.13 2.11 9.94
N HIS A 42 -6.52 3.33 9.61
CA HIS A 42 -5.66 4.52 9.70
C HIS A 42 -5.15 4.83 11.12
N LYS A 43 -5.84 4.37 12.15
CA LYS A 43 -5.44 4.56 13.56
C LYS A 43 -4.34 3.62 14.03
N PHE A 44 -4.03 2.58 13.24
CA PHE A 44 -2.98 1.63 13.60
C PHE A 44 -1.61 2.16 13.19
N LYS A 45 -0.75 2.38 14.19
CA LYS A 45 0.61 2.92 13.98
C LYS A 45 1.50 2.02 13.14
N ASP A 46 1.20 0.73 13.11
CA ASP A 46 1.98 -0.30 12.41
C ASP A 46 1.52 -0.53 10.97
N VAL A 47 0.56 0.25 10.51
CA VAL A 47 0.02 0.19 9.15
C VAL A 47 0.35 1.47 8.41
N GLN A 48 0.78 1.35 7.17
CA GLN A 48 0.99 2.48 6.27
C GLN A 48 0.57 2.14 4.85
N PHE A 49 0.25 3.18 4.09
CA PHE A 49 -0.08 3.11 2.68
C PHE A 49 0.96 3.90 1.91
N VAL A 50 1.64 3.25 0.98
CA VAL A 50 2.73 3.85 0.20
C VAL A 50 2.39 3.76 -1.28
N MET A 51 2.27 4.92 -1.90
CA MET A 51 2.11 5.06 -3.35
C MET A 51 3.43 5.51 -3.96
N VAL A 52 3.99 4.66 -4.81
CA VAL A 52 5.19 4.99 -5.59
C VAL A 52 4.75 5.75 -6.84
N CYS A 53 5.23 6.95 -6.99
CA CYS A 53 4.82 7.89 -8.02
C CYS A 53 6.01 8.35 -8.86
N PRO A 54 5.84 8.58 -10.16
CA PRO A 54 6.87 9.23 -10.96
C PRO A 54 7.15 10.66 -10.47
N ILE A 55 8.42 11.06 -10.52
CA ILE A 55 8.82 12.46 -10.31
C ILE A 55 8.03 13.34 -11.31
N GLY A 56 7.52 14.46 -10.83
CA GLY A 56 6.65 15.38 -11.59
C GLY A 56 5.18 15.33 -11.18
N THR A 57 4.77 14.31 -10.41
CA THR A 57 3.37 14.14 -9.94
C THR A 57 3.13 14.69 -8.53
N GLN A 58 4.09 15.41 -7.95
CA GLN A 58 4.02 15.89 -6.56
C GLN A 58 2.79 16.77 -6.29
N LYS A 59 2.48 17.69 -7.21
CA LYS A 59 1.31 18.57 -7.10
C LYS A 59 0.00 17.79 -7.12
N ASP A 60 -0.07 16.76 -7.95
CA ASP A 60 -1.26 15.91 -8.07
C ASP A 60 -1.45 15.04 -6.82
N ALA A 61 -0.37 14.49 -6.28
CA ALA A 61 -0.39 13.76 -5.02
C ALA A 61 -0.87 14.64 -3.86
N LYS A 62 -0.41 15.90 -3.81
CA LYS A 62 -0.89 16.85 -2.80
C LYS A 62 -2.40 17.10 -2.91
N LYS A 63 -2.93 17.26 -4.12
CA LYS A 63 -4.38 17.44 -4.32
C LYS A 63 -5.18 16.24 -3.80
N ILE A 64 -4.67 15.03 -3.96
CA ILE A 64 -5.32 13.82 -3.44
C ILE A 64 -5.31 13.79 -1.92
N ILE A 65 -4.18 14.07 -1.28
CA ILE A 65 -4.09 14.17 0.19
C ILE A 65 -5.02 15.26 0.73
N ASP A 66 -5.05 16.42 0.09
CA ASP A 66 -5.95 17.52 0.47
C ASP A 66 -7.43 17.13 0.32
N ALA A 67 -7.76 16.27 -0.65
CA ALA A 67 -9.12 15.75 -0.82
C ALA A 67 -9.49 14.69 0.24
N PHE A 68 -8.53 13.93 0.77
CA PHE A 68 -8.78 12.94 1.82
C PHE A 68 -8.85 13.57 3.22
N SER A 69 -8.06 14.59 3.49
CA SER A 69 -7.85 15.15 4.82
C SER A 69 -9.12 15.63 5.54
N PRO A 70 -10.19 16.12 4.88
CA PRO A 70 -11.43 16.47 5.57
C PRO A 70 -12.20 15.27 6.13
N PHE A 71 -11.94 14.07 5.63
CA PHE A 71 -12.71 12.86 5.96
C PHE A 71 -11.93 11.86 6.80
N THR A 72 -10.60 11.95 6.81
CA THR A 72 -9.78 10.99 7.52
C THR A 72 -8.40 11.57 7.85
N ASP A 73 -7.78 11.09 8.93
CA ASP A 73 -6.39 11.39 9.24
C ASP A 73 -5.49 10.71 8.20
N VAL A 74 -4.74 11.51 7.44
CA VAL A 74 -3.90 11.06 6.32
C VAL A 74 -2.44 10.75 6.74
N ALA A 75 -2.15 10.73 8.03
CA ALA A 75 -0.79 10.57 8.54
C ALA A 75 -0.07 9.30 8.06
N ASN A 76 -0.82 8.24 7.76
CA ASN A 76 -0.28 6.97 7.28
C ASN A 76 -0.35 6.79 5.75
N TRP A 77 -0.81 7.80 5.02
CA TRP A 77 -0.68 7.87 3.57
C TRP A 77 0.67 8.50 3.20
N HIS A 78 1.47 7.80 2.42
CA HIS A 78 2.77 8.26 1.95
C HIS A 78 2.84 8.17 0.42
N PHE A 79 3.06 9.31 -0.22
CA PHE A 79 3.38 9.38 -1.64
C PHE A 79 4.88 9.57 -1.77
N VAL A 80 5.57 8.64 -2.40
CA VAL A 80 7.01 8.66 -2.63
C VAL A 80 7.29 8.82 -4.11
N PHE A 81 8.30 9.61 -4.46
CA PHE A 81 8.56 9.99 -5.84
C PHE A 81 9.92 9.44 -6.28
N ALA A 82 9.94 8.82 -7.45
CA ALA A 82 11.11 8.18 -8.01
C ALA A 82 11.19 8.37 -9.53
N SER A 83 12.39 8.20 -10.08
CA SER A 83 12.59 8.20 -11.51
C SER A 83 11.96 6.94 -12.16
N PRO A 84 11.71 6.95 -13.48
CA PRO A 84 11.23 5.77 -14.19
C PRO A 84 12.11 4.53 -13.99
N ASP A 85 13.41 4.68 -14.01
CA ASP A 85 14.36 3.58 -13.81
C ASP A 85 14.27 3.01 -12.40
N GLU A 86 14.18 3.86 -11.40
CA GLU A 86 14.01 3.45 -9.99
C GLU A 86 12.69 2.72 -9.76
N ILE A 87 11.59 3.21 -10.36
CA ILE A 87 10.28 2.58 -10.27
C ILE A 87 10.31 1.18 -10.90
N ASN A 88 10.83 1.06 -12.11
CA ASN A 88 10.94 -0.23 -12.80
C ASN A 88 11.85 -1.20 -12.04
N SER A 89 12.99 -0.73 -11.55
CA SER A 89 13.92 -1.53 -10.75
C SER A 89 13.25 -2.05 -9.47
N TYR A 90 12.57 -1.17 -8.75
CA TYR A 90 11.86 -1.55 -7.53
C TYR A 90 10.71 -2.54 -7.80
N TYR A 91 9.91 -2.28 -8.82
CA TYR A 91 8.82 -3.18 -9.22
C TYR A 91 9.33 -4.57 -9.59
N SER A 92 10.45 -4.65 -10.30
CA SER A 92 11.06 -5.92 -10.68
C SER A 92 11.51 -6.76 -9.49
N GLN A 93 11.91 -6.12 -8.39
CA GLN A 93 12.30 -6.81 -7.15
C GLN A 93 11.14 -7.53 -6.48
N LEU A 94 9.90 -7.12 -6.74
CA LEU A 94 8.70 -7.78 -6.22
C LEU A 94 8.43 -9.13 -6.89
N LYS A 95 9.09 -9.44 -8.01
CA LYS A 95 8.96 -10.69 -8.78
C LYS A 95 7.51 -11.03 -9.14
N LEU A 96 6.77 -10.03 -9.54
CA LEU A 96 5.39 -10.16 -9.98
C LEU A 96 5.33 -10.64 -11.42
N VAL A 97 4.28 -11.38 -11.78
CA VAL A 97 4.02 -11.82 -13.17
C VAL A 97 3.51 -10.64 -14.02
N GLY A 98 2.67 -9.79 -13.43
CA GLY A 98 2.16 -8.58 -14.08
C GLY A 98 3.26 -7.56 -14.35
N LYS A 99 2.92 -6.57 -15.17
CA LYS A 99 3.81 -5.46 -15.53
C LYS A 99 3.14 -4.13 -15.25
N LEU A 100 3.95 -3.11 -15.00
CA LEU A 100 3.47 -1.73 -15.03
C LEU A 100 3.09 -1.36 -16.47
N ASP A 101 2.13 -0.45 -16.62
CA ASP A 101 1.77 0.10 -17.92
C ASP A 101 2.87 1.05 -18.44
N ASP A 102 2.68 1.61 -19.64
CA ASP A 102 3.61 2.56 -20.28
C ASP A 102 3.76 3.88 -19.49
N LYS A 103 2.87 4.13 -18.54
CA LYS A 103 2.87 5.30 -17.64
C LYS A 103 3.37 4.99 -16.23
N LEU A 104 3.96 3.82 -16.02
CA LEU A 104 4.54 3.36 -14.75
C LEU A 104 3.51 3.13 -13.64
N GLY A 105 2.28 2.82 -14.00
CA GLY A 105 1.18 2.57 -13.09
C GLY A 105 0.59 1.17 -13.20
N THR A 106 -0.15 0.80 -12.18
CA THR A 106 -1.03 -0.36 -12.17
C THR A 106 -2.22 -0.08 -11.26
N PRO A 107 -3.43 -0.57 -11.61
CA PRO A 107 -4.58 -0.45 -10.70
C PRO A 107 -4.48 -1.36 -9.48
N LYS A 108 -3.50 -2.26 -9.45
CA LYS A 108 -3.32 -3.21 -8.36
C LYS A 108 -2.52 -2.61 -7.21
N VAL A 109 -2.87 -3.01 -5.99
CA VAL A 109 -2.09 -2.76 -4.78
C VAL A 109 -1.71 -4.09 -4.14
N TYR A 110 -0.65 -4.06 -3.34
CA TYR A 110 -0.02 -5.23 -2.76
C TYR A 110 0.13 -5.05 -1.25
N ILE A 111 0.07 -6.14 -0.50
CA ILE A 111 0.32 -6.12 0.94
C ILE A 111 1.75 -6.64 1.19
N LEU A 112 2.54 -5.84 1.88
CA LEU A 112 3.86 -6.23 2.39
C LEU A 112 3.79 -6.36 3.90
N ASP A 113 4.35 -7.44 4.44
CA ASP A 113 4.48 -7.61 5.88
C ASP A 113 5.63 -6.75 6.46
N LYS A 114 5.81 -6.79 7.77
CA LYS A 114 6.85 -6.05 8.48
C LYS A 114 8.28 -6.37 8.02
N ASN A 115 8.48 -7.52 7.40
CA ASN A 115 9.75 -7.97 6.84
C ASN A 115 9.86 -7.70 5.34
N ARG A 116 8.92 -6.95 4.77
CA ARG A 116 8.84 -6.59 3.35
C ARG A 116 8.54 -7.76 2.43
N ASN A 117 7.98 -8.84 2.95
CA ASN A 117 7.52 -9.96 2.14
C ASN A 117 6.13 -9.67 1.55
N LEU A 118 5.97 -10.02 0.29
CA LEU A 118 4.68 -9.95 -0.38
C LEU A 118 3.71 -10.97 0.22
N ARG A 119 2.53 -10.51 0.63
CA ARG A 119 1.50 -11.31 1.28
C ARG A 119 0.16 -11.19 0.55
N GLY A 120 -0.78 -12.07 0.90
CA GLY A 120 -2.14 -12.10 0.35
C GLY A 120 -2.40 -13.30 -0.53
N ARG A 121 -3.60 -13.34 -1.09
CA ARG A 121 -4.02 -14.46 -1.95
C ARG A 121 -3.20 -14.52 -3.21
N LYS A 122 -2.58 -15.67 -3.43
CA LYS A 122 -1.99 -16.04 -4.70
C LYS A 122 -2.88 -17.14 -5.29
N LEU A 123 -3.73 -16.77 -6.21
CA LEU A 123 -4.45 -17.75 -7.01
C LEU A 123 -3.53 -18.22 -8.15
N VAL A 124 -2.77 -19.27 -7.86
CA VAL A 124 -1.78 -19.84 -8.77
C VAL A 124 -2.36 -20.21 -10.14
N LYS A 125 -3.65 -20.57 -10.19
CA LYS A 125 -4.33 -20.97 -11.44
C LYS A 125 -4.75 -19.81 -12.34
N ASP A 126 -5.01 -18.62 -11.76
CA ASP A 126 -5.58 -17.48 -12.49
C ASP A 126 -4.61 -16.31 -12.66
N GLY A 127 -3.35 -16.46 -12.20
CA GLY A 127 -2.36 -15.40 -12.27
C GLY A 127 -2.73 -14.13 -11.51
N LYS A 128 -3.66 -14.22 -10.57
CA LYS A 128 -4.06 -13.06 -9.75
C LYS A 128 -2.95 -12.70 -8.78
N GLU A 129 -2.45 -11.48 -8.93
CA GLU A 129 -1.50 -10.86 -8.02
C GLU A 129 -2.07 -9.55 -7.50
N GLY A 130 -1.95 -9.33 -6.20
CA GLY A 130 -2.45 -8.11 -5.58
C GLY A 130 -3.97 -7.97 -5.66
N TYR A 131 -4.45 -6.76 -5.45
CA TYR A 131 -5.88 -6.44 -5.37
C TYR A 131 -6.19 -5.27 -6.27
N ASN A 132 -7.22 -5.42 -7.12
CA ASN A 132 -7.58 -4.41 -8.10
C ASN A 132 -8.41 -3.29 -7.44
N THR A 133 -7.88 -2.10 -7.41
CA THR A 133 -8.53 -0.93 -6.80
C THR A 133 -9.72 -0.39 -7.60
N PHE A 134 -9.89 -0.80 -8.85
CA PHE A 134 -11.11 -0.53 -9.63
C PHE A 134 -12.32 -1.36 -9.17
N HIS A 135 -12.09 -2.42 -8.41
CA HIS A 135 -13.12 -3.34 -7.97
C HIS A 135 -13.36 -3.21 -6.46
N PRO A 136 -14.28 -2.32 -6.00
CA PRO A 136 -14.54 -2.12 -4.59
C PRO A 136 -14.94 -3.39 -3.83
N ALA A 137 -15.62 -4.32 -4.50
CA ALA A 137 -16.00 -5.61 -3.93
C ALA A 137 -14.78 -6.49 -3.62
N GLU A 138 -13.78 -6.50 -4.47
CA GLU A 138 -12.51 -7.21 -4.24
C GLU A 138 -11.77 -6.64 -3.03
N LEU A 139 -11.75 -5.32 -2.88
CA LEU A 139 -11.16 -4.66 -1.72
C LEU A 139 -11.91 -5.02 -0.42
N SER A 140 -13.23 -4.99 -0.44
CA SER A 140 -14.07 -5.24 0.74
C SER A 140 -14.10 -6.71 1.17
N ASN A 141 -14.08 -7.64 0.21
CA ASN A 141 -14.30 -9.06 0.49
C ASN A 141 -13.00 -9.85 0.55
N GLU A 142 -12.03 -9.54 -0.31
CA GLU A 142 -10.79 -10.30 -0.40
C GLU A 142 -9.65 -9.60 0.33
N MET A 143 -9.34 -8.37 -0.05
CA MET A 143 -8.21 -7.63 0.51
C MET A 143 -8.39 -7.38 2.01
N LEU A 144 -9.58 -6.97 2.43
CA LEU A 144 -9.86 -6.66 3.83
C LEU A 144 -9.67 -7.90 4.71
N ASP A 145 -10.13 -9.07 4.28
CA ASP A 145 -9.99 -10.31 5.02
C ASP A 145 -8.53 -10.76 5.11
N ASP A 146 -7.80 -10.72 4.01
CA ASP A 146 -6.38 -11.07 3.97
C ASP A 146 -5.56 -10.10 4.83
N PHE A 147 -5.88 -8.83 4.81
CA PHE A 147 -5.23 -7.81 5.62
C PHE A 147 -5.47 -8.01 7.13
N LYS A 148 -6.68 -8.39 7.53
CA LYS A 148 -7.01 -8.74 8.92
C LYS A 148 -6.15 -9.90 9.42
N VAL A 149 -5.97 -10.94 8.61
CA VAL A 149 -5.15 -12.10 8.97
C VAL A 149 -3.68 -11.67 9.20
N ILE A 150 -3.12 -10.87 8.31
CA ILE A 150 -1.74 -10.39 8.41
C ILE A 150 -1.54 -9.51 9.64
N LEU A 151 -2.48 -8.63 9.95
CA LEU A 151 -2.45 -7.81 11.16
C LEU A 151 -2.57 -8.63 12.42
N TYR A 152 -3.40 -9.67 12.41
CA TYR A 152 -3.54 -10.58 13.54
C TYR A 152 -2.21 -11.31 13.82
N GLU A 153 -1.57 -11.86 12.79
CA GLU A 153 -0.25 -12.50 12.91
C GLU A 153 0.80 -11.54 13.49
N TYR A 154 0.84 -10.31 13.00
CA TYR A 154 1.75 -9.28 13.47
C TYR A 154 1.57 -8.98 14.97
N ARG A 155 0.33 -8.81 15.42
CA ARG A 155 0.00 -8.54 16.83
C ARG A 155 0.26 -9.73 17.73
N ALA A 156 -0.01 -10.94 17.26
CA ALA A 156 0.29 -12.17 18.00
C ALA A 156 1.81 -12.31 18.23
N ALA A 157 2.62 -12.00 17.22
CA ALA A 157 4.09 -11.99 17.33
C ALA A 157 4.58 -10.95 18.35
N LEU A 158 4.01 -9.74 18.35
CA LEU A 158 4.35 -8.69 19.33
C LEU A 158 4.02 -9.12 20.77
N LYS A 159 2.85 -9.72 21.01
CA LYS A 159 2.47 -10.23 22.33
C LYS A 159 3.43 -11.32 22.80
N LYS A 160 3.83 -12.23 21.92
CA LYS A 160 4.77 -13.30 22.23
C LYS A 160 6.14 -12.76 22.64
N ASN A 161 6.65 -11.77 21.90
CA ASN A 161 7.92 -11.11 22.21
C ASN A 161 7.87 -10.33 23.52
N ASN A 162 6.80 -9.62 23.80
CA ASN A 162 6.61 -8.88 25.05
C ASN A 162 6.50 -9.82 26.27
N ASN A 163 5.86 -10.97 26.12
CA ASN A 163 5.77 -11.97 27.17
C ASN A 163 7.12 -12.67 27.42
N ALA A 164 7.92 -12.90 26.39
CA ALA A 164 9.26 -13.44 26.52
C ALA A 164 10.21 -12.48 27.27
N THR A 165 10.05 -11.18 27.04
CA THR A 165 10.85 -10.12 27.71
C THR A 165 10.47 -9.94 29.19
N ARG A 166 9.23 -10.26 29.57
CA ARG A 166 8.74 -10.17 30.96
C ARG A 166 9.12 -11.34 31.85
N LYS A 167 9.64 -12.43 31.30
CA LYS A 167 10.07 -13.64 32.03
C LYS A 167 11.53 -13.62 32.45
N ILE A 168 12.24 -12.56 32.15
CA ILE A 168 13.61 -12.29 32.61
C ILE A 168 13.57 -11.30 33.76
#